data_8de602d4ba69cd63cb6cc278b0431787
#
_entry.id   8de602d4ba69cd63cb6cc278b0431787
#
_cell.length_a   1.000
_cell.length_b   1.000
_cell.length_c   1.000
_cell.angle_alpha   90.00
_cell.angle_beta   90.00
_cell.angle_gamma   90.00
#
_symmetry.space_group_name_H-M   'P 1'
#
loop_
_entity.id
_entity.type
_entity.pdbx_description
1 polymer ?
#
loop_
_entity_poly.entity_id
_entity_poly.type
_entity_poly.pdbx_seq_one_letter_code
_entity_poly.pdbx_strand_id
1 'polypeptide(L)'
;MKNLTAMGGLIAASRLPVLADDPTLFPRRGRWERLVLAYHHIEAGATKPFSLLHISDTHFTEAYAHEDPRRLKLKEIRTQTFGGRQEEALRDSLDWARQNVDFVLHTGDLIDWQSQANFDLVKKYFGDTLFGALGNHEYSRYMWLEKEGKNEAYKEETRAWVSSAYPFDLSVASKVVNGVNFVTMDDVYGYVTPQQVERFRAEVRKGLPIILCLHVPLYTPGIWRAKNKFWRLNGQKFTSAAVPDPAGDYQVQVSDPVTRDFIAYLKTEKQLKAILAGHLHITVQERFSPTAVQYVVGGNFLFHGQEITFS
;
A
#
# COMPACT_ATOMS: atom_id res chain seq x y z
N MET A 1 1.48 37.13 57.10
CA MET A 1 1.89 37.55 55.77
C MET A 1 3.13 36.76 55.41
N LYS A 2 3.00 35.71 54.62
CA LYS A 2 4.13 34.90 54.16
C LYS A 2 4.20 35.05 52.64
N ASN A 3 5.32 35.57 52.18
CA ASN A 3 5.64 35.75 50.75
C ASN A 3 5.83 34.38 50.08
N LEU A 4 5.05 34.10 49.06
CA LEU A 4 5.35 33.06 48.08
C LEU A 4 6.14 33.66 46.94
N THR A 5 7.40 33.29 46.86
CA THR A 5 8.27 33.61 45.72
C THR A 5 8.00 32.55 44.64
N ALA A 6 7.43 32.97 43.52
CA ALA A 6 7.25 32.11 42.34
C ALA A 6 8.61 31.98 41.63
N MET A 7 9.18 30.79 41.62
CA MET A 7 10.30 30.43 40.76
C MET A 7 9.76 30.17 39.35
N GLY A 8 9.88 31.13 38.47
CA GLY A 8 9.68 30.96 37.04
C GLY A 8 10.89 30.24 36.43
N GLY A 9 10.76 28.92 36.17
CA GLY A 9 11.74 28.20 35.39
C GLY A 9 11.66 28.63 33.93
N LEU A 10 12.66 29.36 33.45
CA LEU A 10 12.91 29.54 32.02
C LEU A 10 13.24 28.16 31.43
N ILE A 11 12.30 27.57 30.70
CA ILE A 11 12.62 26.53 29.77
C ILE A 11 13.36 27.19 28.61
N ALA A 12 14.68 27.06 28.60
CA ALA A 12 15.48 27.40 27.45
C ALA A 12 15.04 26.48 26.33
N ALA A 13 14.25 27.01 25.38
CA ALA A 13 14.01 26.33 24.12
C ALA A 13 15.38 26.18 23.46
N SER A 14 15.95 24.94 23.56
CA SER A 14 17.09 24.54 22.77
C SER A 14 16.64 24.66 21.32
N ARG A 15 17.08 25.70 20.63
CA ARG A 15 16.98 25.79 19.19
C ARG A 15 17.74 24.56 18.66
N LEU A 16 17.01 23.54 18.22
CA LEU A 16 17.59 22.52 17.35
C LEU A 16 18.25 23.30 16.20
N PRO A 17 19.51 23.03 15.87
CA PRO A 17 20.13 23.67 14.73
C PRO A 17 19.21 23.44 13.53
N VAL A 18 18.83 24.51 12.85
CA VAL A 18 18.09 24.43 11.61
C VAL A 18 19.08 23.83 10.60
N LEU A 19 19.09 22.49 10.48
CA LEU A 19 19.84 21.76 9.47
C LEU A 19 19.31 22.06 8.05
N ALA A 20 18.34 22.95 7.97
CA ALA A 20 17.58 23.27 6.77
C ALA A 20 18.39 23.95 5.66
N ASP A 21 19.55 24.51 5.95
CA ASP A 21 20.33 25.32 5.00
C ASP A 21 21.67 24.70 4.60
N ASP A 22 21.95 23.44 4.97
CA ASP A 22 23.12 22.75 4.51
C ASP A 22 22.82 22.08 3.15
N PRO A 23 23.33 22.63 2.03
CA PRO A 23 23.09 22.08 0.70
C PRO A 23 23.73 20.70 0.50
N THR A 24 24.64 20.28 1.39
CA THR A 24 25.24 18.94 1.36
C THR A 24 24.34 17.90 2.01
N LEU A 25 23.52 18.30 3.00
CA LEU A 25 22.54 17.42 3.65
C LEU A 25 21.22 17.30 2.87
N PHE A 26 20.86 18.38 2.12
CA PHE A 26 19.62 18.40 1.32
C PHE A 26 19.88 18.97 -0.10
N PRO A 27 20.74 18.34 -0.90
CA PRO A 27 21.22 18.93 -2.15
C PRO A 27 20.16 19.12 -3.24
N ARG A 28 18.91 18.70 -3.02
CA ARG A 28 17.85 18.70 -4.04
C ARG A 28 16.47 19.06 -3.47
N ARG A 29 16.39 20.01 -2.57
CA ARG A 29 15.14 20.45 -1.91
C ARG A 29 14.00 20.74 -2.89
N GLY A 30 14.27 21.23 -4.09
CA GLY A 30 13.26 21.57 -5.10
C GLY A 30 12.73 20.40 -5.93
N ARG A 31 13.43 19.25 -5.97
CA ARG A 31 13.06 18.16 -6.90
C ARG A 31 11.90 17.28 -6.40
N TRP A 32 11.76 17.12 -5.08
CA TRP A 32 10.76 16.26 -4.45
C TRP A 32 9.83 17.00 -3.49
N GLU A 33 9.64 18.29 -3.68
CA GLU A 33 8.77 19.13 -2.82
C GLU A 33 7.33 18.61 -2.73
N ARG A 34 6.92 17.78 -3.69
CA ARG A 34 5.56 17.23 -3.74
C ARG A 34 5.39 15.90 -3.04
N LEU A 35 6.48 15.19 -2.78
CA LEU A 35 6.40 13.91 -2.09
C LEU A 35 5.98 14.10 -0.65
N VAL A 36 4.94 13.38 -0.25
CA VAL A 36 4.45 13.32 1.12
C VAL A 36 4.84 11.96 1.69
N LEU A 37 5.94 11.93 2.42
CA LEU A 37 6.48 10.70 2.98
C LEU A 37 6.19 10.61 4.49
N ALA A 38 5.62 9.48 4.91
CA ALA A 38 5.62 9.07 6.30
C ALA A 38 6.86 8.21 6.56
N TYR A 39 7.41 8.31 7.77
CA TYR A 39 8.63 7.60 8.17
C TYR A 39 8.31 6.61 9.28
N HIS A 40 8.72 5.36 9.10
CA HIS A 40 8.49 4.30 10.08
C HIS A 40 9.76 3.50 10.34
N HIS A 41 9.89 2.97 11.54
CA HIS A 41 10.91 2.01 11.90
C HIS A 41 10.27 0.73 12.42
N ILE A 42 10.73 -0.43 11.93
CA ILE A 42 10.25 -1.75 12.31
C ILE A 42 11.43 -2.59 12.82
N GLU A 43 11.37 -2.93 14.10
CA GLU A 43 12.28 -3.90 14.71
C GLU A 43 11.87 -5.31 14.27
N ALA A 44 12.36 -5.72 13.10
CA ALA A 44 12.04 -7.02 12.52
C ALA A 44 13.06 -8.10 12.87
N GLY A 45 14.21 -7.76 13.42
CA GLY A 45 15.34 -8.68 13.62
C GLY A 45 16.12 -8.93 12.33
N ALA A 46 16.29 -7.87 11.53
CA ALA A 46 17.09 -7.93 10.32
C ALA A 46 18.57 -8.19 10.63
N THR A 47 19.24 -9.00 9.82
CA THR A 47 20.68 -9.29 9.97
C THR A 47 21.58 -8.09 9.69
N LYS A 48 21.06 -7.13 8.89
CA LYS A 48 21.63 -5.80 8.63
C LYS A 48 20.48 -4.81 8.45
N PRO A 49 20.58 -3.58 8.97
CA PRO A 49 19.61 -2.56 8.71
C PRO A 49 19.44 -2.31 7.20
N PHE A 50 18.22 -2.02 6.78
CA PHE A 50 17.88 -1.63 5.41
C PHE A 50 16.61 -0.81 5.40
N SER A 51 16.28 -0.24 4.25
CA SER A 51 15.07 0.57 4.08
C SER A 51 14.36 0.27 2.77
N LEU A 52 13.06 0.56 2.73
CA LEU A 52 12.27 0.52 1.51
C LEU A 52 11.36 1.76 1.39
N LEU A 53 10.98 2.07 0.15
CA LEU A 53 9.84 2.92 -0.13
C LEU A 53 8.61 2.03 -0.37
N HIS A 54 7.61 2.17 0.50
CA HIS A 54 6.29 1.57 0.32
C HIS A 54 5.37 2.58 -0.38
N ILE A 55 4.88 2.22 -1.55
CA ILE A 55 3.87 2.97 -2.33
C ILE A 55 2.73 2.04 -2.74
N SER A 56 1.60 2.61 -3.08
CA SER A 56 0.40 1.92 -3.55
C SER A 56 -0.49 2.86 -4.34
N ASP A 57 -1.46 2.31 -5.06
CA ASP A 57 -2.53 3.12 -5.67
C ASP A 57 -1.95 4.22 -6.59
N THR A 58 -1.16 3.82 -7.58
CA THR A 58 -0.64 4.73 -8.62
C THR A 58 -1.72 5.04 -9.66
N HIS A 59 -2.55 4.05 -10.00
CA HIS A 59 -3.66 4.16 -10.95
C HIS A 59 -3.26 4.74 -12.31
N PHE A 60 -2.36 4.09 -13.05
CA PHE A 60 -2.12 4.47 -14.43
C PHE A 60 -3.41 4.42 -15.25
N THR A 61 -3.69 5.48 -15.99
CA THR A 61 -4.94 5.67 -16.73
C THR A 61 -4.68 5.82 -18.24
N GLU A 62 -3.83 4.98 -18.80
CA GLU A 62 -3.42 5.07 -20.19
C GLU A 62 -4.13 4.04 -21.08
N ALA A 63 -4.32 4.42 -22.34
CA ALA A 63 -4.78 3.57 -23.44
C ALA A 63 -4.22 4.09 -24.76
N TYR A 64 -3.80 3.15 -25.65
CA TYR A 64 -3.38 3.52 -27.00
C TYR A 64 -4.60 3.79 -27.90
N ALA A 65 -4.42 4.64 -28.91
CA ALA A 65 -5.49 5.02 -29.83
C ALA A 65 -6.14 3.84 -30.59
N HIS A 66 -5.44 2.73 -30.70
CA HIS A 66 -5.94 1.52 -31.37
C HIS A 66 -6.62 0.52 -30.42
N GLU A 67 -6.66 0.79 -29.12
CA GLU A 67 -7.33 -0.08 -28.15
C GLU A 67 -8.87 0.10 -28.20
N ASP A 68 -9.58 -0.78 -27.49
CA ASP A 68 -11.03 -0.75 -27.38
C ASP A 68 -11.55 0.67 -27.01
N PRO A 69 -12.57 1.19 -27.71
CA PRO A 69 -13.13 2.51 -27.44
C PRO A 69 -13.57 2.75 -25.98
N ARG A 70 -13.95 1.68 -25.25
CA ARG A 70 -14.25 1.79 -23.81
C ARG A 70 -13.02 2.16 -22.99
N ARG A 71 -11.83 1.68 -23.36
CA ARG A 71 -10.57 2.05 -22.72
C ARG A 71 -10.20 3.50 -22.99
N LEU A 72 -10.42 3.99 -24.21
CA LEU A 72 -10.22 5.40 -24.53
C LEU A 72 -11.14 6.31 -23.70
N LYS A 73 -12.41 5.90 -23.56
CA LYS A 73 -13.35 6.61 -22.68
C LYS A 73 -12.93 6.58 -21.21
N LEU A 74 -12.42 5.44 -20.73
CA LEU A 74 -11.88 5.34 -19.38
C LEU A 74 -10.67 6.26 -19.18
N LYS A 75 -9.74 6.30 -20.14
CA LYS A 75 -8.60 7.22 -20.11
C LYS A 75 -9.07 8.67 -19.88
N GLU A 76 -10.04 9.14 -20.65
CA GLU A 76 -10.58 10.50 -20.51
C GLU A 76 -11.13 10.75 -19.09
N ILE A 77 -12.06 9.90 -18.63
CA ILE A 77 -12.77 10.09 -17.37
C ILE A 77 -11.83 9.89 -16.18
N ARG A 78 -11.03 8.84 -16.20
CA ARG A 78 -10.23 8.43 -15.04
C ARG A 78 -8.98 9.28 -14.86
N THR A 79 -8.37 9.75 -15.95
CA THR A 79 -7.29 10.73 -15.86
C THR A 79 -7.73 11.98 -15.10
N GLN A 80 -8.93 12.47 -15.39
CA GLN A 80 -9.50 13.60 -14.65
C GLN A 80 -9.74 13.26 -13.17
N THR A 81 -10.22 12.05 -12.87
CA THR A 81 -10.47 11.58 -11.50
C THR A 81 -9.19 11.62 -10.65
N PHE A 82 -8.06 11.24 -11.20
CA PHE A 82 -6.75 11.18 -10.49
C PHE A 82 -5.88 12.43 -10.72
N GLY A 83 -6.37 13.42 -11.48
CA GLY A 83 -5.68 14.69 -11.70
C GLY A 83 -4.59 14.66 -12.77
N GLY A 84 -4.41 13.57 -13.51
CA GLY A 84 -3.51 13.47 -14.66
C GLY A 84 -2.02 13.49 -14.36
N ARG A 85 -1.64 13.25 -13.09
CA ARG A 85 -0.24 13.34 -12.64
C ARG A 85 0.32 12.02 -12.10
N GLN A 86 -0.36 10.91 -12.34
CA GLN A 86 -0.02 9.60 -11.80
C GLN A 86 1.39 9.15 -12.20
N GLU A 87 1.73 9.29 -13.49
CA GLU A 87 3.07 8.94 -14.00
C GLU A 87 4.16 9.86 -13.41
N GLU A 88 3.87 11.14 -13.22
CA GLU A 88 4.78 12.09 -12.58
C GLU A 88 5.03 11.68 -11.11
N ALA A 89 3.97 11.37 -10.38
CA ALA A 89 4.06 10.96 -8.98
C ALA A 89 4.89 9.68 -8.79
N LEU A 90 4.66 8.68 -9.64
CA LEU A 90 5.48 7.46 -9.61
C LEU A 90 6.94 7.76 -9.95
N ARG A 91 7.20 8.54 -11.00
CA ARG A 91 8.57 8.89 -11.39
C ARG A 91 9.32 9.60 -10.26
N ASP A 92 8.68 10.60 -9.62
CA ASP A 92 9.27 11.32 -8.51
C ASP A 92 9.55 10.40 -7.31
N SER A 93 8.63 9.47 -7.02
CA SER A 93 8.81 8.44 -5.99
C SER A 93 9.99 7.51 -6.28
N LEU A 94 10.09 7.00 -7.51
CA LEU A 94 11.19 6.12 -7.91
C LEU A 94 12.54 6.85 -7.97
N ASP A 95 12.55 8.11 -8.41
CA ASP A 95 13.75 8.95 -8.42
C ASP A 95 14.26 9.22 -7.00
N TRP A 96 13.34 9.47 -6.07
CA TRP A 96 13.68 9.61 -4.66
C TRP A 96 14.20 8.28 -4.09
N ALA A 97 13.50 7.18 -4.36
CA ALA A 97 13.86 5.86 -3.85
C ALA A 97 15.27 5.42 -4.26
N ARG A 98 15.67 5.66 -5.50
CA ARG A 98 17.04 5.31 -6.00
C ARG A 98 18.16 5.95 -5.19
N GLN A 99 17.90 7.00 -4.43
CA GLN A 99 18.91 7.76 -3.70
C GLN A 99 18.81 7.57 -2.19
N ASN A 100 17.71 7.02 -1.69
CA ASN A 100 17.40 7.06 -0.27
C ASN A 100 17.11 5.68 0.35
N VAL A 101 16.71 4.68 -0.45
CA VAL A 101 16.31 3.36 0.06
C VAL A 101 16.86 2.22 -0.78
N ASP A 102 16.83 1.00 -0.24
CA ASP A 102 17.40 -0.19 -0.89
C ASP A 102 16.47 -0.77 -1.97
N PHE A 103 15.15 -0.65 -1.79
CA PHE A 103 14.18 -1.10 -2.81
C PHE A 103 12.82 -0.43 -2.67
N VAL A 104 11.95 -0.68 -3.66
CA VAL A 104 10.57 -0.20 -3.68
C VAL A 104 9.61 -1.40 -3.58
N LEU A 105 8.59 -1.26 -2.74
CA LEU A 105 7.47 -2.19 -2.62
C LEU A 105 6.19 -1.48 -3.06
N HIS A 106 5.43 -2.07 -3.99
CA HIS A 106 4.14 -1.55 -4.43
C HIS A 106 3.00 -2.49 -3.99
N THR A 107 2.02 -1.98 -3.27
CA THR A 107 0.93 -2.80 -2.72
C THR A 107 -0.38 -2.69 -3.49
N GLY A 108 -0.30 -2.71 -4.83
CA GLY A 108 -1.46 -2.86 -5.71
C GLY A 108 -2.05 -1.55 -6.24
N ASP A 109 -2.98 -1.69 -7.17
CA ASP A 109 -3.59 -0.59 -7.94
C ASP A 109 -2.52 0.27 -8.64
N LEU A 110 -1.52 -0.38 -9.25
CA LEU A 110 -0.51 0.29 -10.06
C LEU A 110 -1.13 0.77 -11.39
N ILE A 111 -2.03 -0.02 -11.97
CA ILE A 111 -2.88 0.35 -13.10
C ILE A 111 -4.32 0.58 -12.62
N ASP A 112 -5.09 1.36 -13.38
CA ASP A 112 -6.50 1.61 -13.04
C ASP A 112 -7.47 0.66 -13.76
N TRP A 113 -7.07 0.10 -14.89
CA TRP A 113 -7.71 -1.01 -15.60
C TRP A 113 -6.72 -1.66 -16.55
N GLN A 114 -7.07 -2.84 -17.03
CA GLN A 114 -6.25 -3.57 -18.00
C GLN A 114 -6.27 -2.89 -19.37
N SER A 115 -5.13 -2.39 -19.80
CA SER A 115 -4.84 -1.92 -21.15
C SER A 115 -3.39 -2.22 -21.52
N GLN A 116 -3.11 -2.31 -22.80
CA GLN A 116 -1.72 -2.50 -23.26
C GLN A 116 -0.84 -1.32 -22.82
N ALA A 117 -1.37 -0.10 -22.93
CA ALA A 117 -0.64 1.10 -22.54
C ALA A 117 -0.28 1.10 -21.04
N ASN A 118 -1.21 0.70 -20.16
CA ASN A 118 -0.95 0.60 -18.73
C ASN A 118 0.10 -0.48 -18.42
N PHE A 119 0.01 -1.65 -19.03
CA PHE A 119 1.01 -2.71 -18.83
C PHE A 119 2.40 -2.32 -19.36
N ASP A 120 2.47 -1.57 -20.46
CA ASP A 120 3.74 -1.05 -20.97
C ASP A 120 4.35 -0.01 -20.01
N LEU A 121 3.53 0.80 -19.32
CA LEU A 121 4.03 1.67 -18.25
C LEU A 121 4.56 0.88 -17.05
N VAL A 122 3.90 -0.20 -16.65
CA VAL A 122 4.42 -1.09 -15.60
C VAL A 122 5.80 -1.60 -15.98
N LYS A 123 5.95 -2.15 -17.18
CA LYS A 123 7.23 -2.64 -17.70
C LYS A 123 8.29 -1.55 -17.81
N LYS A 124 7.90 -0.35 -18.27
CA LYS A 124 8.79 0.81 -18.40
C LYS A 124 9.42 1.22 -17.08
N TYR A 125 8.64 1.24 -16.01
CA TYR A 125 9.10 1.76 -14.71
C TYR A 125 9.73 0.72 -13.81
N PHE A 126 9.27 -0.51 -13.88
CA PHE A 126 9.69 -1.57 -12.96
C PHE A 126 10.40 -2.74 -13.65
N GLY A 127 9.93 -3.15 -14.84
CA GLY A 127 10.47 -4.36 -15.47
C GLY A 127 10.46 -5.55 -14.51
N ASP A 128 11.56 -6.28 -14.45
CA ASP A 128 11.72 -7.45 -13.57
C ASP A 128 11.97 -7.09 -12.09
N THR A 129 12.06 -5.80 -11.76
CA THR A 129 12.29 -5.35 -10.38
C THR A 129 11.01 -5.16 -9.57
N LEU A 130 9.83 -5.20 -10.23
CA LEU A 130 8.55 -5.08 -9.57
C LEU A 130 8.38 -6.21 -8.54
N PHE A 131 8.12 -5.83 -7.31
CA PHE A 131 7.73 -6.73 -6.25
C PHE A 131 6.64 -6.07 -5.40
N GLY A 132 5.55 -6.79 -5.13
CA GLY A 132 4.43 -6.23 -4.40
C GLY A 132 3.19 -7.11 -4.39
N ALA A 133 2.07 -6.55 -3.97
CA ALA A 133 0.75 -7.16 -4.05
C ALA A 133 -0.03 -6.62 -5.26
N LEU A 134 -1.06 -7.34 -5.69
CA LEU A 134 -2.02 -6.85 -6.67
C LEU A 134 -3.16 -6.13 -5.98
N GLY A 135 -3.74 -5.12 -6.65
CA GLY A 135 -4.97 -4.51 -6.24
C GLY A 135 -6.16 -4.95 -7.10
N ASN A 136 -7.33 -4.43 -6.78
CA ASN A 136 -8.54 -4.80 -7.52
C ASN A 136 -8.59 -4.22 -8.93
N HIS A 137 -7.85 -3.15 -9.18
CA HIS A 137 -7.76 -2.54 -10.48
C HIS A 137 -6.88 -3.33 -11.46
N GLU A 138 -5.93 -4.13 -10.99
CA GLU A 138 -5.19 -5.06 -11.84
C GLU A 138 -6.10 -6.10 -12.50
N TYR A 139 -7.19 -6.48 -11.85
CA TYR A 139 -8.18 -7.41 -12.42
C TYR A 139 -9.29 -6.72 -13.21
N SER A 140 -9.43 -5.39 -13.13
CA SER A 140 -10.48 -4.64 -13.80
C SER A 140 -10.23 -4.54 -15.31
N ARG A 141 -11.18 -5.01 -16.13
CA ARG A 141 -11.10 -4.88 -17.59
C ARG A 141 -11.57 -3.50 -18.09
N TYR A 142 -12.67 -3.02 -17.53
CA TYR A 142 -13.34 -1.80 -17.97
C TYR A 142 -13.93 -0.97 -16.83
N MET A 143 -13.53 -1.21 -15.61
CA MET A 143 -14.10 -0.52 -14.46
C MET A 143 -15.64 -0.65 -14.44
N TRP A 144 -16.34 0.38 -14.05
CA TRP A 144 -17.81 0.40 -14.02
C TRP A 144 -18.50 0.41 -15.41
N LEU A 145 -17.77 0.51 -16.51
CA LEU A 145 -18.35 0.42 -17.85
C LEU A 145 -18.79 -1.00 -18.20
N GLU A 146 -18.39 -1.98 -17.42
CA GLU A 146 -18.80 -3.37 -17.52
C GLU A 146 -19.10 -3.90 -16.11
N LYS A 147 -20.04 -4.85 -16.00
CA LYS A 147 -20.28 -5.53 -14.74
C LYS A 147 -19.13 -6.50 -14.47
N GLU A 148 -18.31 -6.18 -13.49
CA GLU A 148 -17.19 -7.00 -13.08
C GLU A 148 -17.59 -8.00 -12.00
N GLY A 149 -17.08 -9.23 -12.11
CA GLY A 149 -17.17 -10.23 -11.05
C GLY A 149 -16.17 -9.90 -9.93
N LYS A 150 -16.58 -10.11 -8.68
CA LYS A 150 -15.68 -9.94 -7.52
C LYS A 150 -15.40 -11.33 -6.90
N ASN A 151 -14.82 -12.21 -7.69
CA ASN A 151 -14.57 -13.61 -7.33
C ASN A 151 -13.38 -14.20 -8.11
N GLU A 152 -12.97 -15.41 -7.72
CA GLU A 152 -11.83 -16.09 -8.33
C GLU A 152 -12.02 -16.37 -9.84
N ALA A 153 -13.23 -16.70 -10.29
CA ALA A 153 -13.47 -16.95 -11.71
C ALA A 153 -13.17 -15.72 -12.57
N TYR A 154 -13.57 -14.52 -12.10
CA TYR A 154 -13.25 -13.27 -12.78
C TYR A 154 -11.76 -12.95 -12.75
N LYS A 155 -11.08 -13.17 -11.63
CA LYS A 155 -9.62 -13.02 -11.55
C LYS A 155 -8.92 -13.94 -12.54
N GLU A 156 -9.36 -15.20 -12.63
CA GLU A 156 -8.75 -16.19 -13.55
C GLU A 156 -8.87 -15.79 -15.01
N GLU A 157 -10.03 -15.27 -15.44
CA GLU A 157 -10.24 -14.77 -16.81
C GLU A 157 -9.25 -13.66 -17.21
N THR A 158 -8.78 -12.87 -16.24
CA THR A 158 -7.90 -11.73 -16.48
C THR A 158 -6.44 -11.98 -16.13
N ARG A 159 -6.16 -13.04 -15.36
CA ARG A 159 -4.84 -13.36 -14.77
C ARG A 159 -3.71 -13.44 -15.79
N ALA A 160 -3.95 -14.09 -16.94
CA ALA A 160 -2.91 -14.29 -17.95
C ALA A 160 -2.33 -12.96 -18.46
N TRP A 161 -3.18 -11.96 -18.63
CA TRP A 161 -2.73 -10.65 -19.10
C TRP A 161 -1.99 -9.89 -18.01
N VAL A 162 -2.46 -9.93 -16.77
CA VAL A 162 -1.73 -9.36 -15.61
C VAL A 162 -0.35 -10.01 -15.50
N SER A 163 -0.26 -11.34 -15.55
CA SER A 163 1.01 -12.08 -15.47
C SER A 163 2.02 -11.67 -16.54
N SER A 164 1.57 -11.11 -17.66
CA SER A 164 2.47 -10.64 -18.73
C SER A 164 3.31 -9.42 -18.35
N ALA A 165 2.90 -8.68 -17.31
CA ALA A 165 3.55 -7.44 -16.87
C ALA A 165 4.06 -7.48 -15.43
N TYR A 166 3.65 -8.48 -14.63
CA TYR A 166 4.02 -8.62 -13.23
C TYR A 166 4.92 -9.85 -13.05
N PRO A 167 6.22 -9.66 -12.73
CA PRO A 167 7.24 -10.72 -12.80
C PRO A 167 7.28 -11.64 -11.56
N PHE A 168 6.20 -11.75 -10.82
CA PHE A 168 6.10 -12.58 -9.61
C PHE A 168 4.82 -13.40 -9.60
N ASP A 169 4.74 -14.38 -8.71
CA ASP A 169 3.50 -15.15 -8.51
C ASP A 169 2.39 -14.26 -7.97
N LEU A 170 1.34 -14.09 -8.73
CA LEU A 170 0.25 -13.16 -8.44
C LEU A 170 -0.57 -13.57 -7.20
N SER A 171 -0.56 -14.84 -6.84
CA SER A 171 -1.36 -15.35 -5.72
C SER A 171 -0.63 -15.18 -4.38
N VAL A 172 0.60 -15.69 -4.28
CA VAL A 172 1.49 -15.50 -3.12
C VAL A 172 2.92 -15.52 -3.63
N ALA A 173 3.67 -14.48 -3.34
CA ALA A 173 5.11 -14.47 -3.60
C ALA A 173 5.89 -14.12 -2.33
N SER A 174 7.17 -14.43 -2.30
CA SER A 174 8.03 -14.04 -1.17
C SER A 174 9.41 -13.60 -1.63
N LYS A 175 10.00 -12.67 -0.85
CA LYS A 175 11.36 -12.17 -1.06
C LYS A 175 12.02 -11.96 0.29
N VAL A 176 13.17 -12.59 0.51
CA VAL A 176 13.96 -12.39 1.72
C VAL A 176 14.99 -11.29 1.50
N VAL A 177 14.98 -10.31 2.40
CA VAL A 177 15.96 -9.22 2.43
C VAL A 177 16.56 -9.15 3.83
N ASN A 178 17.86 -9.31 3.94
CA ASN A 178 18.60 -9.25 5.20
C ASN A 178 17.94 -10.06 6.35
N GLY A 179 17.45 -11.27 6.05
CA GLY A 179 16.83 -12.16 7.03
C GLY A 179 15.33 -11.89 7.31
N VAL A 180 14.75 -10.84 6.73
CA VAL A 180 13.31 -10.53 6.82
C VAL A 180 12.59 -11.03 5.58
N ASN A 181 11.51 -11.78 5.76
CA ASN A 181 10.72 -12.38 4.69
C ASN A 181 9.50 -11.49 4.36
N PHE A 182 9.52 -10.83 3.22
CA PHE A 182 8.39 -10.12 2.66
C PHE A 182 7.50 -11.11 1.92
N VAL A 183 6.28 -11.29 2.38
CA VAL A 183 5.29 -12.18 1.77
C VAL A 183 4.17 -11.35 1.19
N THR A 184 4.03 -11.35 -0.13
CA THR A 184 2.90 -10.73 -0.81
C THR A 184 1.78 -11.75 -0.98
N MET A 185 0.54 -11.31 -0.85
CA MET A 185 -0.63 -12.17 -1.04
C MET A 185 -1.74 -11.38 -1.72
N ASP A 186 -2.35 -11.96 -2.74
CA ASP A 186 -3.55 -11.42 -3.36
C ASP A 186 -4.75 -11.61 -2.43
N ASP A 187 -5.19 -10.54 -1.82
CA ASP A 187 -6.39 -10.46 -0.96
C ASP A 187 -7.53 -9.66 -1.59
N VAL A 188 -7.45 -9.43 -2.88
CA VAL A 188 -8.48 -8.77 -3.68
C VAL A 188 -9.71 -9.71 -3.75
N TYR A 189 -10.76 -9.28 -3.56
CA TYR A 189 -11.67 -8.28 -3.08
C TYR A 189 -11.94 -8.36 -1.57
N GLY A 190 -10.92 -8.37 -0.77
CA GLY A 190 -11.00 -8.44 0.68
C GLY A 190 -11.10 -9.87 1.25
N TYR A 191 -10.70 -10.90 0.50
CA TYR A 191 -10.69 -12.29 0.96
C TYR A 191 -9.43 -13.03 0.50
N VAL A 192 -9.16 -14.16 1.15
CA VAL A 192 -8.08 -15.08 0.79
C VAL A 192 -8.61 -16.51 0.58
N THR A 193 -7.94 -17.30 -0.23
CA THR A 193 -8.29 -18.70 -0.49
C THR A 193 -7.56 -19.66 0.46
N PRO A 194 -8.08 -20.90 0.67
CA PRO A 194 -7.38 -21.90 1.48
C PRO A 194 -5.97 -22.19 0.98
N GLN A 195 -5.75 -22.19 -0.33
CA GLN A 195 -4.45 -22.44 -0.95
C GLN A 195 -3.45 -21.34 -0.61
N GLN A 196 -3.90 -20.06 -0.61
CA GLN A 196 -3.06 -18.93 -0.20
C GLN A 196 -2.67 -19.01 1.27
N VAL A 197 -3.63 -19.37 2.13
CA VAL A 197 -3.36 -19.54 3.57
C VAL A 197 -2.31 -20.64 3.81
N GLU A 198 -2.39 -21.77 3.10
CA GLU A 198 -1.39 -22.83 3.24
C GLU A 198 -0.02 -22.40 2.72
N ARG A 199 0.03 -21.66 1.62
CA ARG A 199 1.29 -21.07 1.12
C ARG A 199 1.89 -20.08 2.11
N PHE A 200 1.08 -19.23 2.72
CA PHE A 200 1.56 -18.33 3.79
C PHE A 200 2.12 -19.11 5.00
N ARG A 201 1.43 -20.18 5.42
CA ARG A 201 1.95 -21.07 6.49
C ARG A 201 3.26 -21.73 6.10
N ALA A 202 3.47 -22.04 4.83
CA ALA A 202 4.77 -22.53 4.36
C ALA A 202 5.88 -21.49 4.52
N GLU A 203 5.57 -20.21 4.29
CA GLU A 203 6.51 -19.11 4.56
C GLU A 203 6.82 -18.95 6.05
N VAL A 204 5.82 -19.10 6.93
CA VAL A 204 6.02 -19.10 8.40
C VAL A 204 6.94 -20.22 8.83
N ARG A 205 6.81 -21.42 8.26
CA ARG A 205 7.69 -22.58 8.57
C ARG A 205 9.18 -22.35 8.27
N LYS A 206 9.53 -21.33 7.50
CA LYS A 206 10.95 -20.93 7.30
C LYS A 206 11.59 -20.32 8.54
N GLY A 207 10.81 -19.95 9.55
CA GLY A 207 11.30 -19.42 10.83
C GLY A 207 11.80 -17.97 10.79
N LEU A 208 11.60 -17.26 9.68
CA LEU A 208 12.02 -15.87 9.51
C LEU A 208 10.93 -14.89 9.97
N PRO A 209 11.29 -13.68 10.43
CA PRO A 209 10.34 -12.61 10.65
C PRO A 209 9.63 -12.25 9.34
N ILE A 210 8.32 -12.01 9.40
CA ILE A 210 7.47 -11.81 8.24
C ILE A 210 6.93 -10.38 8.20
N ILE A 211 7.01 -9.77 7.03
CA ILE A 211 6.24 -8.59 6.62
C ILE A 211 5.21 -9.06 5.62
N LEU A 212 3.93 -9.02 5.99
CA LEU A 212 2.83 -9.39 5.09
C LEU A 212 2.43 -8.17 4.25
N CYS A 213 2.42 -8.33 2.94
CA CYS A 213 2.10 -7.27 1.99
C CYS A 213 0.79 -7.61 1.28
N LEU A 214 -0.22 -6.79 1.49
CA LEU A 214 -1.57 -6.93 0.96
C LEU A 214 -1.96 -5.67 0.20
N HIS A 215 -3.04 -5.74 -0.58
CA HIS A 215 -3.66 -4.53 -1.10
C HIS A 215 -4.77 -4.03 -0.17
N VAL A 216 -5.74 -4.89 0.13
CA VAL A 216 -6.89 -4.53 0.98
C VAL A 216 -6.50 -4.65 2.46
N PRO A 217 -6.56 -3.56 3.24
CA PRO A 217 -6.18 -3.64 4.65
C PRO A 217 -7.10 -4.57 5.44
N LEU A 218 -6.51 -5.33 6.36
CA LEU A 218 -7.27 -6.15 7.28
C LEU A 218 -8.06 -5.26 8.27
N TYR A 219 -9.27 -5.67 8.59
CA TYR A 219 -10.12 -4.89 9.48
C TYR A 219 -9.50 -4.68 10.86
N THR A 220 -9.44 -3.40 11.24
CA THR A 220 -9.22 -2.95 12.61
C THR A 220 -10.12 -1.73 12.89
N PRO A 221 -10.59 -1.52 14.14
CA PRO A 221 -11.51 -0.43 14.45
C PRO A 221 -10.97 0.96 14.09
N GLY A 222 -9.66 1.20 14.21
CA GLY A 222 -9.05 2.48 13.90
C GLY A 222 -8.98 2.75 12.40
N ILE A 223 -8.55 1.78 11.61
CA ILE A 223 -8.53 1.87 10.14
C ILE A 223 -9.96 2.08 9.61
N TRP A 224 -10.93 1.33 10.13
CA TRP A 224 -12.34 1.52 9.78
C TRP A 224 -12.83 2.96 10.05
N ARG A 225 -12.53 3.50 11.24
CA ARG A 225 -12.89 4.89 11.57
C ARG A 225 -12.19 5.89 10.68
N ALA A 226 -10.90 5.72 10.42
CA ALA A 226 -10.12 6.60 9.57
C ALA A 226 -10.67 6.61 8.13
N LYS A 227 -10.93 5.44 7.56
CA LYS A 227 -11.58 5.29 6.24
C LYS A 227 -12.90 6.06 6.19
N ASN A 228 -13.81 5.80 7.12
CA ASN A 228 -15.12 6.43 7.10
C ASN A 228 -15.05 7.96 7.28
N LYS A 229 -14.13 8.45 8.11
CA LYS A 229 -13.89 9.89 8.26
C LYS A 229 -13.40 10.51 6.96
N PHE A 230 -12.41 9.91 6.31
CA PHE A 230 -11.85 10.41 5.07
C PHE A 230 -12.89 10.50 3.96
N TRP A 231 -13.65 9.43 3.71
CA TRP A 231 -14.64 9.39 2.65
C TRP A 231 -15.78 10.37 2.88
N ARG A 232 -16.24 10.58 4.12
CA ARG A 232 -17.23 11.62 4.46
C ARG A 232 -16.73 13.02 4.14
N LEU A 233 -15.47 13.33 4.44
CA LEU A 233 -14.87 14.63 4.13
C LEU A 233 -14.80 14.90 2.62
N ASN A 234 -14.73 13.85 1.82
CA ASN A 234 -14.74 13.93 0.37
C ASN A 234 -16.14 13.87 -0.25
N GLY A 235 -17.20 14.11 0.52
CA GLY A 235 -18.57 14.23 0.03
C GLY A 235 -19.23 12.91 -0.38
N GLN A 236 -18.60 11.76 -0.12
CA GLN A 236 -19.18 10.46 -0.43
C GLN A 236 -20.17 10.05 0.65
N LYS A 237 -21.37 9.66 0.23
CA LYS A 237 -22.40 9.14 1.14
C LYS A 237 -22.05 7.71 1.53
N PHE A 238 -21.51 7.53 2.74
CA PHE A 238 -21.45 6.20 3.35
C PHE A 238 -22.81 5.89 3.98
N THR A 239 -23.47 4.91 3.43
CA THR A 239 -24.71 4.35 3.98
C THR A 239 -24.44 3.30 5.05
N SER A 240 -23.19 2.97 5.32
CA SER A 240 -22.84 1.98 6.33
C SER A 240 -23.22 2.47 7.73
N ALA A 241 -23.92 1.61 8.44
CA ALA A 241 -24.32 1.82 9.83
C ALA A 241 -23.15 2.29 10.71
N ALA A 242 -23.48 2.93 11.84
CA ALA A 242 -22.49 3.35 12.83
C ALA A 242 -21.67 2.18 13.41
N VAL A 243 -22.15 0.96 13.27
CA VAL A 243 -21.49 -0.27 13.72
C VAL A 243 -20.66 -0.83 12.56
N PRO A 244 -19.34 -1.06 12.76
CA PRO A 244 -18.51 -1.71 11.76
C PRO A 244 -19.05 -3.11 11.44
N ASP A 245 -19.41 -3.35 10.19
CA ASP A 245 -19.76 -4.67 9.71
C ASP A 245 -18.76 -5.09 8.62
N PRO A 246 -17.68 -5.79 8.98
CA PRO A 246 -16.70 -6.23 7.99
C PRO A 246 -17.26 -7.28 7.04
N ALA A 247 -18.39 -7.91 7.34
CA ALA A 247 -18.97 -8.96 6.52
C ALA A 247 -19.39 -8.49 5.11
N GLY A 248 -19.77 -7.21 4.98
CA GLY A 248 -20.20 -6.65 3.72
C GLY A 248 -19.27 -5.61 3.12
N ASP A 249 -18.20 -5.24 3.82
CA ASP A 249 -17.29 -4.18 3.39
C ASP A 249 -16.01 -4.73 2.78
N TYR A 250 -16.06 -5.08 1.50
CA TYR A 250 -14.90 -5.59 0.77
C TYR A 250 -13.72 -4.62 0.68
N GLN A 251 -13.93 -3.33 0.95
CA GLN A 251 -12.85 -2.33 0.99
C GLN A 251 -11.94 -2.46 2.20
N VAL A 252 -12.29 -3.31 3.15
CA VAL A 252 -11.44 -3.67 4.28
C VAL A 252 -11.19 -5.16 4.31
N GLN A 253 -12.25 -5.96 4.32
CA GLN A 253 -12.22 -7.42 4.22
C GLN A 253 -13.63 -7.98 4.03
N VAL A 254 -13.72 -9.23 3.53
CA VAL A 254 -14.98 -9.99 3.47
C VAL A 254 -15.04 -10.97 4.63
N SER A 255 -16.22 -11.17 5.21
CA SER A 255 -16.42 -12.10 6.33
C SER A 255 -16.74 -13.52 5.86
N ASP A 256 -15.89 -14.12 5.03
CA ASP A 256 -15.95 -15.56 4.79
C ASP A 256 -15.17 -16.34 5.86
N PRO A 257 -15.47 -17.64 6.08
CA PRO A 257 -14.81 -18.43 7.12
C PRO A 257 -13.29 -18.50 6.98
N VAL A 258 -12.78 -18.68 5.76
CA VAL A 258 -11.34 -18.83 5.50
C VAL A 258 -10.60 -17.56 5.87
N THR A 259 -11.11 -16.41 5.42
CA THR A 259 -10.49 -15.11 5.69
C THR A 259 -10.55 -14.77 7.18
N ARG A 260 -11.67 -15.04 7.87
CA ARG A 260 -11.77 -14.84 9.31
C ARG A 260 -10.80 -15.69 10.10
N ASP A 261 -10.68 -16.97 9.76
CA ASP A 261 -9.77 -17.90 10.43
C ASP A 261 -8.31 -17.51 10.17
N PHE A 262 -7.99 -17.06 8.96
CA PHE A 262 -6.67 -16.54 8.62
C PHE A 262 -6.34 -15.28 9.43
N ILE A 263 -7.25 -14.32 9.55
CA ILE A 263 -7.04 -13.13 10.37
C ILE A 263 -6.86 -13.49 11.84
N ALA A 264 -7.65 -14.43 12.37
CA ALA A 264 -7.50 -14.92 13.73
C ALA A 264 -6.12 -15.57 13.95
N TYR A 265 -5.66 -16.37 13.00
CA TYR A 265 -4.31 -16.95 13.00
C TYR A 265 -3.23 -15.86 12.98
N LEU A 266 -3.31 -14.87 12.09
CA LEU A 266 -2.34 -13.78 11.98
C LEU A 266 -2.22 -12.99 13.30
N LYS A 267 -3.31 -12.83 14.07
CA LYS A 267 -3.28 -12.14 15.36
C LYS A 267 -2.45 -12.87 16.43
N THR A 268 -2.19 -14.15 16.24
CA THR A 268 -1.41 -14.98 17.17
C THR A 268 -0.01 -15.30 16.64
N GLU A 269 0.25 -15.02 15.36
CA GLU A 269 1.51 -15.36 14.70
C GLU A 269 2.65 -14.43 15.16
N LYS A 270 3.64 -15.01 15.86
CA LYS A 270 4.75 -14.25 16.47
C LYS A 270 5.79 -13.77 15.46
N GLN A 271 5.91 -14.45 14.32
CA GLN A 271 6.84 -14.05 13.26
C GLN A 271 6.31 -12.86 12.47
N LEU A 272 5.01 -12.59 12.50
CA LEU A 272 4.42 -11.42 11.85
C LEU A 272 4.85 -10.14 12.58
N LYS A 273 5.61 -9.28 11.91
CA LYS A 273 6.15 -8.02 12.43
C LYS A 273 5.39 -6.79 11.92
N ALA A 274 4.92 -6.84 10.69
CA ALA A 274 4.10 -5.77 10.11
C ALA A 274 3.20 -6.29 9.01
N ILE A 275 2.15 -5.49 8.70
CA ILE A 275 1.32 -5.61 7.52
C ILE A 275 1.42 -4.29 6.76
N LEU A 276 1.73 -4.36 5.46
CA LEU A 276 1.80 -3.21 4.56
C LEU A 276 0.65 -3.30 3.57
N ALA A 277 -0.16 -2.24 3.44
CA ALA A 277 -1.35 -2.24 2.59
C ALA A 277 -1.61 -0.86 1.95
N GLY A 278 -2.51 -0.84 0.95
CA GLY A 278 -2.95 0.34 0.22
C GLY A 278 -4.47 0.52 0.21
N HIS A 279 -5.06 0.65 -1.01
CA HIS A 279 -6.49 0.58 -1.31
C HIS A 279 -7.36 1.74 -0.78
N LEU A 280 -7.10 2.23 0.41
CA LEU A 280 -7.96 3.23 1.05
C LEU A 280 -7.59 4.67 0.70
N HIS A 281 -6.49 4.89 -0.02
CA HIS A 281 -5.93 6.19 -0.41
C HIS A 281 -5.67 7.14 0.77
N ILE A 282 -5.49 6.59 1.98
CA ILE A 282 -5.18 7.34 3.20
C ILE A 282 -3.93 6.78 3.86
N THR A 283 -3.17 7.63 4.52
CA THR A 283 -2.05 7.19 5.35
C THR A 283 -2.54 7.00 6.79
N VAL A 284 -2.50 5.77 7.27
CA VAL A 284 -2.92 5.40 8.63
C VAL A 284 -2.16 4.17 9.10
N GLN A 285 -1.92 4.09 10.40
CA GLN A 285 -1.36 2.91 11.03
C GLN A 285 -2.15 2.52 12.27
N GLU A 286 -2.24 1.23 12.54
CA GLU A 286 -2.87 0.70 13.74
C GLU A 286 -2.21 -0.60 14.18
N ARG A 287 -2.14 -0.80 15.49
CA ARG A 287 -1.70 -2.08 16.05
C ARG A 287 -2.68 -3.18 15.67
N PHE A 288 -2.18 -4.16 14.95
CA PHE A 288 -2.97 -5.31 14.50
C PHE A 288 -2.95 -6.48 15.50
N SER A 289 -1.77 -6.74 16.08
CA SER A 289 -1.55 -7.80 17.06
C SER A 289 -0.50 -7.37 18.11
N PRO A 290 -0.21 -8.16 19.13
CA PRO A 290 0.87 -7.85 20.06
C PRO A 290 2.25 -7.65 19.39
N THR A 291 2.50 -8.30 18.27
CA THR A 291 3.78 -8.29 17.55
C THR A 291 3.78 -7.46 16.26
N ALA A 292 2.61 -7.09 15.73
CA ALA A 292 2.52 -6.46 14.42
C ALA A 292 1.70 -5.16 14.45
N VAL A 293 2.17 -4.19 13.66
CA VAL A 293 1.44 -2.98 13.29
C VAL A 293 1.04 -3.09 11.81
N GLN A 294 -0.16 -2.66 11.48
CA GLN A 294 -0.60 -2.51 10.09
C GLN A 294 -0.39 -1.06 9.65
N TYR A 295 0.28 -0.90 8.52
CA TYR A 295 0.55 0.37 7.87
C TYR A 295 -0.19 0.43 6.54
N VAL A 296 -1.06 1.41 6.39
CA VAL A 296 -1.75 1.70 5.12
C VAL A 296 -1.14 2.96 4.55
N VAL A 297 -0.73 2.91 3.29
CA VAL A 297 -0.15 4.06 2.59
C VAL A 297 -1.22 4.80 1.79
N GLY A 298 -1.10 6.12 1.71
CA GLY A 298 -1.94 6.96 0.84
C GLY A 298 -1.65 6.73 -0.64
N GLY A 299 -2.57 7.13 -1.50
CA GLY A 299 -2.44 6.93 -2.94
C GLY A 299 -1.22 7.62 -3.53
N ASN A 300 -0.40 6.86 -4.27
CA ASN A 300 0.78 7.39 -4.93
C ASN A 300 0.44 8.45 -5.99
N PHE A 301 -0.76 8.37 -6.61
CA PHE A 301 -1.24 9.42 -7.51
C PHE A 301 -1.34 10.82 -6.85
N LEU A 302 -1.35 10.89 -5.52
CA LEU A 302 -1.25 12.11 -4.71
C LEU A 302 0.17 12.37 -4.20
N PHE A 303 1.17 11.69 -4.74
CA PHE A 303 2.58 11.76 -4.31
C PHE A 303 2.83 11.21 -2.90
N HIS A 304 1.96 10.36 -2.37
CA HIS A 304 2.15 9.75 -1.06
C HIS A 304 3.04 8.51 -1.14
N GLY A 305 3.80 8.28 -0.08
CA GLY A 305 4.62 7.11 0.16
C GLY A 305 4.97 6.95 1.64
N GLN A 306 5.61 5.84 1.98
CA GLN A 306 6.15 5.61 3.32
C GLN A 306 7.59 5.11 3.18
N GLU A 307 8.54 5.78 3.81
CA GLU A 307 9.87 5.21 4.03
C GLU A 307 9.82 4.34 5.28
N ILE A 308 10.21 3.08 5.14
CA ILE A 308 10.23 2.12 6.24
C ILE A 308 11.64 1.58 6.40
N THR A 309 12.23 1.79 7.57
CA THR A 309 13.52 1.23 7.96
C THR A 309 13.32 -0.03 8.80
N PHE A 310 14.18 -1.01 8.62
CA PHE A 310 14.18 -2.29 9.31
C PHE A 310 15.50 -2.52 10.06
N SER A 311 15.41 -3.02 11.29
CA SER A 311 16.57 -3.45 12.11
C SER A 311 16.36 -4.84 12.70
#